data_fceef6be2e2a2bbb5ed9c09c0aa2f5d7
#
_entry.id   fceef6be2e2a2bbb5ed9c09c0aa2f5d7
#
_cell.length_a   1.000
_cell.length_b   1.000
_cell.length_c   1.000
_cell.angle_alpha   90.00
_cell.angle_beta   90.00
_cell.angle_gamma   90.00
#
_symmetry.space_group_name_H-M   'P 1'
#
loop_
_entity.id
_entity.type
_entity.pdbx_description
1 polymer ?
#
loop_
_entity_poly.entity_id
_entity_poly.type
_entity_poly.pdbx_seq_one_letter_code
_entity_poly.pdbx_strand_id
1 'polypeptide(L)'
;IFFFCLMASLYSQARPISYPEGFTLMSHSDIYKDSVYFHYSPSFKYSVGLEIAKDDYFDDEYSFFRFTYLLNRKNTQNSQSNLYFQLGLDPENFDRHFYGLHGDWETRRWFVGFGYKESFNDIEDFSEKYLQFGIAPYLGKYGDLHTWLMIKTKKNSLGDSWSTYPVIKFFKGDFLIELGYNNKTRTDAHLMYRF
;
A
#
# COMPACT_ATOMS: atom_id res chain seq x y z
N ILE A 1 3.29 13.63 42.72
CA ILE A 1 2.90 13.98 41.34
C ILE A 1 3.29 12.81 40.46
N PHE A 2 2.33 11.90 40.21
CA PHE A 2 2.53 10.75 39.30
C PHE A 2 2.27 11.21 37.86
N PHE A 3 3.32 11.25 37.06
CA PHE A 3 3.24 11.43 35.59
C PHE A 3 2.80 10.10 34.99
N PHE A 4 1.52 9.98 34.69
CA PHE A 4 0.98 8.86 33.92
C PHE A 4 1.32 9.11 32.45
N CYS A 5 2.49 8.62 31.99
CA CYS A 5 2.79 8.53 30.58
C CYS A 5 1.81 7.54 29.94
N LEU A 6 0.79 8.08 29.29
CA LEU A 6 -0.06 7.32 28.39
C LEU A 6 0.81 6.85 27.22
N MET A 7 1.36 5.66 27.34
CA MET A 7 1.98 4.94 26.23
C MET A 7 0.85 4.59 25.24
N ALA A 8 0.55 5.52 24.35
CA ALA A 8 -0.21 5.19 23.16
C ALA A 8 0.62 4.16 22.39
N SER A 9 0.19 2.92 22.41
CA SER A 9 0.77 1.84 21.60
C SER A 9 0.51 2.17 20.15
N LEU A 10 1.46 2.85 19.53
CA LEU A 10 1.50 3.10 18.11
C LEU A 10 1.80 1.76 17.44
N TYR A 11 0.77 1.00 17.10
CA TYR A 11 0.90 -0.10 16.16
C TYR A 11 1.27 0.51 14.81
N SER A 12 2.57 0.48 14.51
CA SER A 12 3.12 0.96 13.26
C SER A 12 2.96 -0.13 12.23
N GLN A 13 1.96 0.00 11.37
CA GLN A 13 1.81 -0.85 10.19
C GLN A 13 2.02 -0.05 8.91
N ALA A 14 2.41 -0.76 7.85
CA ALA A 14 2.58 -0.20 6.53
C ALA A 14 1.26 0.40 6.02
N ARG A 15 1.18 1.70 6.00
CA ARG A 15 0.00 2.46 5.59
C ARG A 15 0.39 3.47 4.54
N PRO A 16 -0.52 3.80 3.62
CA PRO A 16 -0.27 4.82 2.59
C PRO A 16 -0.16 6.25 3.17
N ILE A 17 -0.37 6.42 4.48
CA ILE A 17 -0.15 7.65 5.24
C ILE A 17 0.71 7.32 6.45
N SER A 18 1.80 8.06 6.64
CA SER A 18 2.70 7.92 7.78
C SER A 18 2.14 8.59 9.05
N TYR A 19 2.96 8.67 10.08
CA TYR A 19 2.69 9.53 11.23
C TYR A 19 2.76 11.02 10.82
N PRO A 20 2.13 11.95 11.60
CA PRO A 20 2.21 13.38 11.29
C PRO A 20 3.65 13.86 11.18
N GLU A 21 3.91 14.68 10.15
CA GLU A 21 5.24 15.24 9.80
C GLU A 21 6.28 14.20 9.35
N GLY A 22 5.86 12.94 9.12
CA GLY A 22 6.73 11.86 8.66
C GLY A 22 6.81 11.78 7.13
N PHE A 23 7.94 11.28 6.67
CA PHE A 23 8.18 10.94 5.28
C PHE A 23 8.12 9.43 5.08
N THR A 24 7.82 9.02 3.87
CA THR A 24 7.81 7.60 3.49
C THR A 24 8.36 7.45 2.08
N LEU A 25 9.24 6.47 1.91
CA LEU A 25 9.69 5.99 0.63
C LEU A 25 9.10 4.60 0.39
N MET A 26 8.47 4.39 -0.76
CA MET A 26 7.94 3.11 -1.19
C MET A 26 8.52 2.74 -2.54
N SER A 27 8.73 1.45 -2.77
CA SER A 27 8.99 0.89 -4.09
C SER A 27 8.01 -0.24 -4.34
N HIS A 28 7.44 -0.27 -5.52
CA HIS A 28 6.57 -1.33 -5.99
C HIS A 28 7.07 -1.84 -7.32
N SER A 29 7.11 -3.16 -7.48
CA SER A 29 7.53 -3.85 -8.70
C SER A 29 6.63 -5.03 -8.95
N ASP A 30 5.98 -5.07 -10.10
CA ASP A 30 5.21 -6.22 -10.58
C ASP A 30 5.39 -6.40 -12.11
N ILE A 31 4.63 -7.29 -12.74
CA ILE A 31 4.74 -7.57 -14.18
C ILE A 31 4.33 -6.39 -15.07
N TYR A 32 3.58 -5.43 -14.54
CA TYR A 32 3.04 -4.30 -15.31
C TYR A 32 3.89 -3.05 -15.12
N LYS A 33 4.41 -2.82 -13.91
CA LYS A 33 5.17 -1.60 -13.63
C LYS A 33 6.18 -1.73 -12.50
N ASP A 34 7.23 -0.94 -12.61
CA ASP A 34 8.14 -0.58 -11.53
C ASP A 34 7.88 0.86 -11.10
N SER A 35 7.79 1.12 -9.80
CA SER A 35 7.60 2.48 -9.33
C SER A 35 8.31 2.76 -8.01
N VAL A 36 8.67 4.03 -7.83
CA VAL A 36 9.16 4.59 -6.58
C VAL A 36 8.29 5.77 -6.20
N TYR A 37 7.77 5.73 -4.99
CA TYR A 37 6.88 6.75 -4.45
C TYR A 37 7.44 7.33 -3.17
N PHE A 38 7.66 8.63 -3.16
CA PHE A 38 8.08 9.40 -1.99
C PHE A 38 6.96 10.34 -1.57
N HIS A 39 6.57 10.29 -0.30
CA HIS A 39 5.51 11.18 0.20
C HIS A 39 5.80 11.73 1.59
N TYR A 40 5.22 12.87 1.86
CA TYR A 40 5.14 13.56 3.14
C TYR A 40 3.70 13.49 3.68
N SER A 41 3.56 13.26 4.97
CA SER A 41 2.28 13.20 5.68
C SER A 41 2.15 14.38 6.65
N PRO A 42 1.61 15.55 6.23
CA PRO A 42 1.42 16.69 7.12
C PRO A 42 0.54 16.37 8.33
N SER A 43 -0.33 15.38 8.18
CA SER A 43 -1.19 14.90 9.24
C SER A 43 -1.50 13.40 9.05
N PHE A 44 -2.06 12.78 10.09
CA PHE A 44 -2.53 11.38 10.00
C PHE A 44 -3.69 11.17 9.01
N LYS A 45 -4.29 12.25 8.46
CA LYS A 45 -5.44 12.21 7.56
C LYS A 45 -5.07 12.16 6.09
N TYR A 46 -3.92 12.73 5.71
CA TYR A 46 -3.54 12.78 4.31
C TYR A 46 -2.03 12.79 4.11
N SER A 47 -1.62 12.38 2.93
CA SER A 47 -0.26 12.49 2.43
C SER A 47 -0.24 13.05 1.02
N VAL A 48 0.86 13.70 0.68
CA VAL A 48 1.17 14.24 -0.65
C VAL A 48 2.57 13.79 -1.06
N GLY A 49 2.78 13.50 -2.33
CA GLY A 49 4.09 13.07 -2.77
C GLY A 49 4.20 12.89 -4.28
N LEU A 50 5.35 12.36 -4.68
CA LEU A 50 5.71 12.10 -6.07
C LEU A 50 5.94 10.60 -6.27
N GLU A 51 5.32 10.03 -7.28
CA GLU A 51 5.61 8.69 -7.80
C GLU A 51 6.27 8.82 -9.17
N ILE A 52 7.36 8.10 -9.37
CA ILE A 52 7.97 7.90 -10.68
C ILE A 52 7.73 6.43 -11.01
N ALA A 53 7.21 6.17 -12.19
CA ALA A 53 6.87 4.83 -12.62
C ALA A 53 7.37 4.57 -14.04
N LYS A 54 7.85 3.35 -14.24
CA LYS A 54 8.08 2.76 -15.54
C LYS A 54 7.01 1.69 -15.75
N ASP A 55 6.23 1.85 -16.80
CA ASP A 55 5.20 0.90 -17.19
C ASP A 55 5.78 -0.08 -18.21
N ASP A 56 5.90 -1.34 -17.81
CA ASP A 56 6.47 -2.38 -18.66
C ASP A 56 5.45 -2.90 -19.70
N TYR A 57 4.16 -2.62 -19.53
CA TYR A 57 3.12 -3.02 -20.47
C TYR A 57 3.03 -2.04 -21.65
N PHE A 58 3.10 -0.73 -21.37
CA PHE A 58 3.05 0.33 -22.38
C PHE A 58 4.44 0.80 -22.86
N ASP A 59 5.52 0.31 -22.23
CA ASP A 59 6.92 0.74 -22.44
C ASP A 59 7.08 2.27 -22.30
N ASP A 60 6.51 2.83 -21.24
CA ASP A 60 6.45 4.27 -21.00
C ASP A 60 6.92 4.63 -19.57
N GLU A 61 7.46 5.83 -19.41
CA GLU A 61 7.89 6.37 -18.12
C GLU A 61 7.09 7.64 -17.84
N TYR A 62 6.55 7.73 -16.61
CA TYR A 62 5.75 8.88 -16.20
C TYR A 62 5.91 9.18 -14.71
N SER A 63 5.45 10.36 -14.32
CA SER A 63 5.41 10.76 -12.92
C SER A 63 4.00 11.17 -12.51
N PHE A 64 3.69 10.96 -11.22
CA PHE A 64 2.44 11.41 -10.63
C PHE A 64 2.68 12.27 -9.39
N PHE A 65 2.01 13.40 -9.32
CA PHE A 65 1.68 13.99 -8.04
C PHE A 65 0.57 13.17 -7.40
N ARG A 66 0.85 12.56 -6.25
CA ARG A 66 -0.10 11.72 -5.54
C ARG A 66 -0.65 12.41 -4.30
N PHE A 67 -1.94 12.23 -4.11
CA PHE A 67 -2.66 12.59 -2.91
C PHE A 67 -3.34 11.35 -2.33
N THR A 68 -3.18 11.12 -1.04
CA THR A 68 -3.88 10.05 -0.33
C THR A 68 -4.62 10.64 0.86
N TYR A 69 -5.89 10.31 1.01
CA TYR A 69 -6.75 10.79 2.09
C TYR A 69 -7.38 9.64 2.85
N LEU A 70 -7.30 9.69 4.18
CA LEU A 70 -7.94 8.74 5.07
C LEU A 70 -9.43 9.09 5.23
N LEU A 71 -10.29 8.34 4.53
CA LEU A 71 -11.75 8.52 4.58
C LEU A 71 -12.33 8.07 5.92
N ASN A 72 -11.86 6.91 6.43
CA ASN A 72 -12.34 6.35 7.68
C ASN A 72 -11.22 5.56 8.39
N ARG A 73 -11.20 5.66 9.71
CA ARG A 73 -10.39 4.83 10.60
C ARG A 73 -11.21 4.43 11.81
N LYS A 74 -11.31 3.14 12.06
CA LYS A 74 -11.94 2.60 13.25
C LYS A 74 -10.93 1.76 14.01
N ASN A 75 -10.60 2.19 15.20
CA ASN A 75 -9.75 1.48 16.15
C ASN A 75 -10.61 0.88 17.25
N THR A 76 -10.41 -0.39 17.52
CA THR A 76 -10.97 -1.09 18.68
C THR A 76 -9.81 -1.63 19.52
N GLN A 77 -10.11 -2.22 20.66
CA GLN A 77 -9.09 -2.84 21.52
C GLN A 77 -8.31 -3.97 20.78
N ASN A 78 -8.95 -4.67 19.84
CA ASN A 78 -8.42 -5.88 19.22
C ASN A 78 -8.23 -5.76 17.69
N SER A 79 -8.70 -4.69 17.08
CA SER A 79 -8.64 -4.52 15.63
C SER A 79 -8.53 -3.07 15.20
N GLN A 80 -8.01 -2.86 14.01
CA GLN A 80 -8.02 -1.59 13.31
C GLN A 80 -8.54 -1.80 11.89
N SER A 81 -9.31 -0.82 11.39
CA SER A 81 -9.68 -0.74 9.98
C SER A 81 -9.45 0.65 9.44
N ASN A 82 -9.04 0.73 8.19
CA ASN A 82 -8.79 1.98 7.49
C ASN A 82 -9.42 1.91 6.10
N LEU A 83 -9.86 3.06 5.61
CA LEU A 83 -10.28 3.25 4.23
C LEU A 83 -9.65 4.53 3.71
N TYR A 84 -8.99 4.44 2.56
CA TYR A 84 -8.27 5.54 1.93
C TYR A 84 -8.80 5.80 0.52
N PHE A 85 -8.83 7.06 0.17
CA PHE A 85 -8.96 7.53 -1.21
C PHE A 85 -7.57 7.93 -1.72
N GLN A 86 -7.28 7.61 -2.97
CA GLN A 86 -6.02 7.95 -3.63
C GLN A 86 -6.31 8.63 -4.95
N LEU A 87 -5.51 9.62 -5.28
CA LEU A 87 -5.51 10.35 -6.53
C LEU A 87 -4.08 10.54 -7.00
N GLY A 88 -3.82 10.40 -8.30
CA GLY A 88 -2.57 10.77 -8.94
C GLY A 88 -2.83 11.56 -10.20
N LEU A 89 -2.04 12.62 -10.44
CA LEU A 89 -2.10 13.47 -11.62
C LEU A 89 -0.70 13.57 -12.21
N ASP A 90 -0.56 13.29 -13.50
CA ASP A 90 0.69 13.54 -14.20
C ASP A 90 0.85 15.04 -14.46
N PRO A 91 1.95 15.67 -13.97
CA PRO A 91 2.15 17.11 -14.13
C PRO A 91 2.45 17.53 -15.57
N GLU A 92 2.90 16.60 -16.42
CA GLU A 92 3.24 16.88 -17.83
C GLU A 92 2.05 16.59 -18.76
N ASN A 93 1.16 15.68 -18.34
CA ASN A 93 -0.02 15.30 -19.09
C ASN A 93 -1.22 15.06 -18.17
N PHE A 94 -2.09 16.05 -18.01
CA PHE A 94 -3.27 15.98 -17.12
C PHE A 94 -4.32 14.94 -17.55
N ASP A 95 -4.32 14.49 -18.80
CA ASP A 95 -5.19 13.40 -19.24
C ASP A 95 -4.75 12.07 -18.62
N ARG A 96 -3.46 11.94 -18.28
CA ARG A 96 -2.93 10.83 -17.51
C ARG A 96 -3.15 11.05 -16.01
N HIS A 97 -4.08 10.30 -15.46
CA HIS A 97 -4.40 10.39 -14.03
C HIS A 97 -4.96 9.06 -13.52
N PHE A 98 -5.02 8.90 -12.22
CA PHE A 98 -5.72 7.79 -11.60
C PHE A 98 -6.46 8.22 -10.34
N TYR A 99 -7.49 7.47 -10.00
CA TYR A 99 -8.09 7.50 -8.66
C TYR A 99 -8.34 6.08 -8.16
N GLY A 100 -8.47 5.95 -6.84
CA GLY A 100 -8.70 4.64 -6.26
C GLY A 100 -9.14 4.67 -4.81
N LEU A 101 -9.59 3.50 -4.38
CA LEU A 101 -9.92 3.20 -2.99
C LEU A 101 -9.06 2.04 -2.52
N HIS A 102 -8.53 2.16 -1.33
CA HIS A 102 -7.75 1.13 -0.67
C HIS A 102 -8.22 1.01 0.77
N GLY A 103 -8.37 -0.20 1.26
CA GLY A 103 -8.79 -0.45 2.62
C GLY A 103 -8.10 -1.66 3.22
N ASP A 104 -7.98 -1.63 4.53
CA ASP A 104 -7.47 -2.73 5.33
C ASP A 104 -8.27 -2.91 6.63
N TRP A 105 -8.32 -4.14 7.09
CA TRP A 105 -8.73 -4.53 8.42
C TRP A 105 -7.73 -5.52 8.99
N GLU A 106 -7.31 -5.29 10.23
CA GLU A 106 -6.31 -6.10 10.87
C GLU A 106 -6.56 -6.28 12.36
N THR A 107 -6.14 -7.43 12.83
CA THR A 107 -5.99 -7.77 14.23
C THR A 107 -4.53 -8.14 14.48
N ARG A 108 -4.17 -8.59 15.67
CA ARG A 108 -2.83 -9.14 15.92
C ARG A 108 -2.54 -10.42 15.13
N ARG A 109 -3.57 -11.10 14.59
CA ARG A 109 -3.44 -12.40 13.91
C ARG A 109 -4.01 -12.44 12.49
N TRP A 110 -5.00 -11.63 12.19
CA TRP A 110 -5.71 -11.65 10.91
C TRP A 110 -5.56 -10.33 10.18
N PHE A 111 -5.36 -10.42 8.89
CA PHE A 111 -5.26 -9.28 7.98
C PHE A 111 -6.17 -9.49 6.78
N VAL A 112 -6.91 -8.46 6.42
CA VAL A 112 -7.67 -8.37 5.16
C VAL A 112 -7.34 -7.03 4.53
N GLY A 113 -6.94 -7.04 3.26
CA GLY A 113 -6.70 -5.83 2.48
C GLY A 113 -7.42 -5.91 1.15
N PHE A 114 -7.87 -4.79 0.65
CA PHE A 114 -8.46 -4.67 -0.69
C PHE A 114 -8.10 -3.34 -1.33
N GLY A 115 -8.16 -3.31 -2.65
CA GLY A 115 -7.98 -2.09 -3.41
C GLY A 115 -8.65 -2.14 -4.76
N TYR A 116 -9.02 -0.96 -5.21
CA TYR A 116 -9.51 -0.65 -6.55
C TYR A 116 -8.83 0.62 -7.03
N LYS A 117 -8.31 0.60 -8.24
CA LYS A 117 -7.73 1.76 -8.89
C LYS A 117 -8.18 1.80 -10.34
N GLU A 118 -8.63 2.96 -10.79
CA GLU A 118 -8.89 3.28 -12.18
C GLU A 118 -7.80 4.21 -12.67
N SER A 119 -7.19 3.87 -13.78
CA SER A 119 -6.11 4.63 -14.40
C SER A 119 -6.50 5.02 -15.82
N PHE A 120 -6.29 6.28 -16.13
CA PHE A 120 -6.53 6.89 -17.44
C PHE A 120 -5.19 7.24 -18.07
N ASN A 121 -5.01 6.89 -19.31
CA ASN A 121 -3.83 7.27 -20.08
C ASN A 121 -4.18 7.43 -21.57
N ASP A 122 -3.25 7.94 -22.36
CA ASP A 122 -3.47 8.26 -23.78
C ASP A 122 -3.65 7.02 -24.67
N ILE A 123 -3.29 5.83 -24.17
CA ILE A 123 -3.28 4.59 -24.96
C ILE A 123 -4.53 3.77 -24.65
N GLU A 124 -4.75 3.42 -23.39
CA GLU A 124 -5.86 2.59 -22.96
C GLU A 124 -6.12 2.76 -21.48
N ASP A 125 -7.38 3.03 -21.10
CA ASP A 125 -7.80 3.11 -19.72
C ASP A 125 -7.88 1.71 -19.10
N PHE A 126 -7.44 1.57 -17.86
CA PHE A 126 -7.45 0.28 -17.18
C PHE A 126 -7.76 0.36 -15.69
N SER A 127 -8.25 -0.75 -15.16
CA SER A 127 -8.54 -0.87 -13.74
C SER A 127 -7.76 -2.01 -13.09
N GLU A 128 -7.34 -1.76 -11.86
CA GLU A 128 -6.69 -2.75 -11.00
C GLU A 128 -7.54 -3.03 -9.76
N LYS A 129 -7.72 -4.31 -9.45
CA LYS A 129 -8.45 -4.79 -8.28
C LYS A 129 -7.64 -5.83 -7.55
N TYR A 130 -7.60 -5.77 -6.23
CA TYR A 130 -7.02 -6.84 -5.45
C TYR A 130 -7.78 -7.09 -4.15
N LEU A 131 -7.68 -8.31 -3.68
CA LEU A 131 -8.08 -8.76 -2.36
C LEU A 131 -6.92 -9.56 -1.76
N GLN A 132 -6.63 -9.32 -0.50
CA GLN A 132 -5.53 -9.95 0.21
C GLN A 132 -6.02 -10.43 1.58
N PHE A 133 -5.68 -11.65 1.93
CA PHE A 133 -6.01 -12.25 3.21
C PHE A 133 -4.74 -12.84 3.83
N GLY A 134 -4.52 -12.60 5.11
CA GLY A 134 -3.31 -13.03 5.79
C GLY A 134 -3.49 -13.48 7.21
N ILE A 135 -2.54 -14.29 7.66
CA ILE A 135 -2.43 -14.75 9.04
C ILE A 135 -1.00 -14.55 9.56
N ALA A 136 -0.87 -14.03 10.77
CA ALA A 136 0.39 -14.00 11.48
C ALA A 136 0.65 -15.37 12.15
N PRO A 137 1.72 -16.10 11.81
CA PRO A 137 2.03 -17.41 12.39
C PRO A 137 2.35 -17.33 13.89
N TYR A 138 2.83 -16.18 14.35
CA TYR A 138 3.11 -15.89 15.75
C TYR A 138 2.67 -14.47 16.11
N LEU A 139 2.57 -14.19 17.40
CA LEU A 139 2.25 -12.85 17.93
C LEU A 139 3.54 -12.20 18.42
N GLY A 140 4.10 -11.29 17.61
CA GLY A 140 5.26 -10.49 18.01
C GLY A 140 4.90 -9.45 19.07
N LYS A 141 5.91 -9.06 19.86
CA LYS A 141 5.84 -7.88 20.75
C LYS A 141 6.22 -6.63 19.96
N TYR A 142 6.03 -5.46 20.58
CA TYR A 142 6.48 -4.21 19.99
C TYR A 142 8.01 -4.26 19.73
N GLY A 143 8.40 -3.89 18.49
CA GLY A 143 9.81 -3.91 18.05
C GLY A 143 10.32 -5.26 17.53
N ASP A 144 9.54 -6.34 17.69
CA ASP A 144 9.87 -7.62 17.07
C ASP A 144 9.66 -7.57 15.55
N LEU A 145 10.22 -8.56 14.88
CA LEU A 145 9.87 -8.83 13.49
C LEU A 145 8.44 -9.40 13.44
N HIS A 146 7.55 -8.77 12.70
CA HIS A 146 6.23 -9.28 12.41
C HIS A 146 6.22 -9.94 11.04
N THR A 147 5.68 -11.15 10.96
CA THR A 147 5.57 -11.92 9.72
C THR A 147 4.11 -12.21 9.43
N TRP A 148 3.72 -12.06 8.18
CA TRP A 148 2.40 -12.41 7.68
C TRP A 148 2.53 -13.36 6.50
N LEU A 149 1.80 -14.46 6.55
CA LEU A 149 1.62 -15.38 5.45
C LEU A 149 0.27 -15.06 4.83
N MET A 150 0.25 -14.71 3.55
CA MET A 150 -0.93 -14.17 2.90
C MET A 150 -1.18 -14.83 1.56
N ILE A 151 -2.43 -14.72 1.11
CA ILE A 151 -2.87 -15.02 -0.25
C ILE A 151 -3.40 -13.71 -0.82
N LYS A 152 -2.91 -13.33 -1.99
CA LYS A 152 -3.37 -12.17 -2.76
C LYS A 152 -3.99 -12.64 -4.06
N THR A 153 -5.17 -12.11 -4.36
CA THR A 153 -5.79 -12.24 -5.68
C THR A 153 -5.88 -10.86 -6.31
N LYS A 154 -5.37 -10.74 -7.53
CA LYS A 154 -5.28 -9.47 -8.26
C LYS A 154 -5.82 -9.65 -9.67
N LYS A 155 -6.50 -8.64 -10.19
CA LYS A 155 -6.90 -8.52 -11.59
C LYS A 155 -6.54 -7.12 -12.09
N ASN A 156 -5.86 -7.10 -13.24
CA ASN A 156 -5.74 -5.91 -14.07
C ASN A 156 -6.65 -6.11 -15.28
N SER A 157 -7.38 -5.07 -15.72
CA SER A 157 -8.28 -5.17 -16.87
C SER A 157 -7.55 -5.38 -18.20
N LEU A 158 -6.26 -5.03 -18.27
CA LEU A 158 -5.38 -5.35 -19.42
C LEU A 158 -5.11 -6.85 -19.56
N GLY A 159 -5.37 -7.63 -18.51
CA GLY A 159 -5.26 -9.09 -18.49
C GLY A 159 -6.60 -9.79 -18.38
N ASP A 160 -6.73 -10.97 -19.00
CA ASP A 160 -8.01 -11.70 -19.10
C ASP A 160 -8.46 -12.37 -17.79
N SER A 161 -7.56 -12.60 -16.83
CA SER A 161 -7.85 -13.47 -15.70
C SER A 161 -7.37 -12.93 -14.35
N TRP A 162 -8.04 -13.38 -13.30
CA TRP A 162 -7.55 -13.21 -11.93
C TRP A 162 -6.26 -14.01 -11.72
N SER A 163 -5.30 -13.40 -11.04
CA SER A 163 -4.07 -14.05 -10.57
C SER A 163 -4.12 -14.17 -9.06
N THR A 164 -3.98 -15.42 -8.57
CA THR A 164 -3.94 -15.71 -7.14
C THR A 164 -2.59 -16.32 -6.78
N TYR A 165 -1.93 -15.79 -5.75
CA TYR A 165 -0.58 -16.20 -5.36
C TYR A 165 -0.32 -15.98 -3.88
N PRO A 166 0.63 -16.75 -3.32
CA PRO A 166 1.10 -16.55 -1.96
C PRO A 166 1.94 -15.27 -1.87
N VAL A 167 1.83 -14.62 -0.72
CA VAL A 167 2.60 -13.43 -0.37
C VAL A 167 3.14 -13.59 1.04
N ILE A 168 4.38 -13.21 1.26
CA ILE A 168 4.97 -13.08 2.58
C ILE A 168 5.25 -11.60 2.86
N LYS A 169 4.86 -11.14 4.04
CA LYS A 169 5.10 -9.78 4.50
C LYS A 169 5.92 -9.79 5.76
N PHE A 170 6.96 -9.00 5.78
CA PHE A 170 7.80 -8.73 6.95
C PHE A 170 7.67 -7.26 7.33
N PHE A 171 7.53 -7.03 8.62
CA PHE A 171 7.48 -5.68 9.15
C PHE A 171 8.31 -5.60 10.43
N LYS A 172 9.23 -4.64 10.52
CA LYS A 172 10.03 -4.36 11.70
C LYS A 172 10.36 -2.87 11.80
N GLY A 173 9.94 -2.23 12.89
CA GLY A 173 10.16 -0.79 13.06
C GLY A 173 9.47 0.01 11.96
N ASP A 174 10.26 0.73 11.17
CA ASP A 174 9.77 1.55 10.06
C ASP A 174 9.94 0.90 8.68
N PHE A 175 10.41 -0.35 8.67
CA PHE A 175 10.68 -1.13 7.47
C PHE A 175 9.59 -2.15 7.20
N LEU A 176 9.11 -2.21 5.95
CA LEU A 176 8.22 -3.25 5.45
C LEU A 176 8.76 -3.83 4.14
N ILE A 177 8.65 -5.13 4.02
CA ILE A 177 8.91 -5.88 2.80
C ILE A 177 7.73 -6.82 2.58
N GLU A 178 7.14 -6.78 1.40
CA GLU A 178 6.10 -7.70 0.95
C GLU A 178 6.54 -8.33 -0.37
N LEU A 179 6.51 -9.65 -0.44
CA LEU A 179 6.96 -10.42 -1.61
C LEU A 179 5.93 -11.46 -1.97
N GLY A 180 5.41 -11.38 -3.17
CA GLY A 180 4.53 -12.35 -3.80
C GLY A 180 5.19 -12.98 -5.02
N TYR A 181 4.77 -14.19 -5.37
CA TYR A 181 5.25 -14.85 -6.56
C TYR A 181 4.18 -15.74 -7.19
N ASN A 182 4.10 -15.67 -8.51
CA ASN A 182 3.27 -16.55 -9.33
C ASN A 182 3.94 -16.73 -10.71
N ASN A 183 3.80 -17.90 -11.30
CA ASN A 183 4.34 -18.17 -12.65
C ASN A 183 3.79 -17.24 -13.74
N LYS A 184 2.58 -16.67 -13.56
CA LYS A 184 1.95 -15.73 -14.50
C LYS A 184 2.35 -14.28 -14.26
N THR A 185 2.38 -13.86 -13.00
CA THR A 185 2.66 -12.46 -12.59
C THR A 185 4.11 -12.24 -12.19
N ARG A 186 4.93 -13.30 -12.23
CA ARG A 186 6.30 -13.28 -11.74
C ARG A 186 6.38 -12.77 -10.30
N THR A 187 7.24 -11.81 -10.03
CA THR A 187 7.42 -11.22 -8.70
C THR A 187 6.45 -10.05 -8.53
N ASP A 188 5.82 -9.96 -7.35
CA ASP A 188 5.08 -8.79 -6.87
C ASP A 188 5.78 -8.35 -5.57
N ALA A 189 6.57 -7.30 -5.63
CA ALA A 189 7.41 -6.82 -4.55
C ALA A 189 6.97 -5.42 -4.11
N HIS A 190 6.86 -5.23 -2.80
CA HIS A 190 6.60 -3.92 -2.21
C HIS A 190 7.56 -3.70 -1.04
N LEU A 191 8.30 -2.62 -1.12
CA LEU A 191 9.19 -2.14 -0.06
C LEU A 191 8.67 -0.82 0.47
N MET A 192 8.79 -0.60 1.76
CA MET A 192 8.47 0.69 2.38
C MET A 192 9.42 0.99 3.52
N TYR A 193 9.83 2.23 3.58
CA TYR A 193 10.60 2.79 4.69
C TYR A 193 10.01 4.13 5.12
N ARG A 194 9.82 4.32 6.43
CA ARG A 194 9.32 5.57 7.04
C ARG A 194 10.40 6.24 7.86
N PHE A 195 10.44 7.57 7.86
CA PHE A 195 11.41 8.37 8.61
C PHE A 195 10.89 9.77 8.89
#